data_fa5cb821ef15f56dd9c702ba60155e6c
#
_entry.id   fa5cb821ef15f56dd9c702ba60155e6c
#
_cell.length_a   1.000
_cell.length_b   1.000
_cell.length_c   1.000
_cell.angle_alpha   90.00
_cell.angle_beta   90.00
_cell.angle_gamma   90.00
#
_symmetry.space_group_name_H-M   'P 1'
#
loop_
_entity.id
_entity.type
_entity.pdbx_description
1 polymer ?
#
loop_
_entity_poly.entity_id
_entity_poly.type
_entity_poly.pdbx_seq_one_letter_code
_entity_poly.pdbx_strand_id
1 'polypeptide(L)'
;MASTHATLVCAAAALAFSGYAAAINPATAATVTACTSDAFCYCVNADLIAAIDEKVAVIRRLIAEQKAQGKAAGYLSIPLSTAAGSYFNVNAKVAAEVKDRVEARLGPHAAWLLNPGAKDFALPSNASGADYMLMWTKVLEGGDGLGEFDFVYFVGPSDFARHFGLDGNGDMERLEAYYDNLAKTDDGLKSVDKRSFRDYYALRASVAYSYGSHDEWNIVRAVNERRRDADGKTGIAKQMGVFFNGRPVAPGLFEVPVAPGDAGACRS
;
A
#
# COMPACT_ATOMS: atom_id res chain seq x y z
N MET A 1 83.83 30.63 -33.28
CA MET A 1 83.25 29.35 -33.66
C MET A 1 81.95 29.22 -32.90
N ALA A 2 80.86 29.53 -33.53
CA ALA A 2 79.50 29.50 -32.94
C ALA A 2 78.67 28.40 -33.65
N SER A 3 78.19 27.45 -32.82
CA SER A 3 77.33 26.34 -33.32
C SER A 3 75.89 26.68 -32.95
N THR A 4 75.11 26.84 -33.97
CA THR A 4 73.67 27.08 -33.89
C THR A 4 72.93 25.75 -33.91
N HIS A 5 72.23 25.39 -32.82
CA HIS A 5 71.29 24.28 -32.79
C HIS A 5 69.87 24.80 -33.14
N ALA A 6 69.33 24.27 -34.23
CA ALA A 6 67.93 24.45 -34.59
C ALA A 6 67.04 23.47 -33.85
N THR A 7 66.10 23.94 -33.13
CA THR A 7 65.08 23.14 -32.42
C THR A 7 63.87 23.01 -33.28
N LEU A 8 63.51 21.79 -33.69
CA LEU A 8 62.30 21.44 -34.43
C LEU A 8 61.14 21.34 -33.45
N VAL A 9 60.13 22.17 -33.62
CA VAL A 9 58.88 22.09 -32.83
C VAL A 9 57.86 21.28 -33.62
N CYS A 10 57.57 20.07 -33.12
CA CYS A 10 56.45 19.28 -33.63
C CYS A 10 55.17 19.75 -33.00
N ALA A 11 54.27 20.34 -33.77
CA ALA A 11 52.88 20.64 -33.36
C ALA A 11 52.05 19.35 -33.49
N ALA A 12 51.60 18.83 -32.37
CA ALA A 12 50.63 17.72 -32.31
C ALA A 12 49.22 18.35 -32.30
N ALA A 13 48.46 18.15 -33.39
CA ALA A 13 47.06 18.50 -33.46
C ALA A 13 46.23 17.47 -32.67
N ALA A 14 45.67 17.88 -31.54
CA ALA A 14 44.71 17.09 -30.78
C ALA A 14 43.32 17.23 -31.41
N LEU A 15 42.83 16.19 -32.06
CA LEU A 15 41.44 16.07 -32.53
C LEU A 15 40.55 15.78 -31.27
N ALA A 16 39.81 16.81 -30.85
CA ALA A 16 38.76 16.65 -29.85
C ALA A 16 37.55 15.95 -30.47
N PHE A 17 37.39 14.66 -30.17
CA PHE A 17 36.13 13.97 -30.43
C PHE A 17 35.11 14.42 -29.37
N SER A 18 34.22 15.34 -29.72
CA SER A 18 33.03 15.65 -28.94
C SER A 18 32.03 14.50 -29.09
N GLY A 19 32.14 13.53 -28.21
CA GLY A 19 31.12 12.49 -28.04
C GLY A 19 29.85 13.12 -27.50
N TYR A 20 28.84 13.30 -28.33
CA TYR A 20 27.47 13.55 -27.88
C TYR A 20 27.01 12.28 -27.16
N ALA A 21 27.10 12.27 -25.85
CA ALA A 21 26.34 11.34 -25.05
C ALA A 21 24.86 11.74 -25.21
N ALA A 22 24.14 11.02 -26.06
CA ALA A 22 22.68 11.11 -26.09
C ALA A 22 22.21 10.76 -24.66
N ALA A 23 21.65 11.75 -23.96
CA ALA A 23 20.94 11.52 -22.72
C ALA A 23 19.80 10.53 -23.05
N ILE A 24 19.95 9.28 -22.61
CA ILE A 24 18.87 8.31 -22.64
C ILE A 24 17.85 8.85 -21.64
N ASN A 25 16.81 9.53 -22.14
CA ASN A 25 15.65 9.82 -21.32
C ASN A 25 15.16 8.47 -20.80
N PRO A 26 15.01 8.28 -19.47
CA PRO A 26 14.37 7.09 -19.00
C PRO A 26 12.99 7.04 -19.66
N ALA A 27 12.76 6.02 -20.48
CA ALA A 27 11.46 5.81 -21.09
C ALA A 27 10.44 5.83 -19.95
N THR A 28 9.52 6.78 -19.96
CA THR A 28 8.38 6.76 -19.07
C THR A 28 7.68 5.42 -19.30
N ALA A 29 7.62 4.60 -18.27
CA ALA A 29 6.99 3.28 -18.37
C ALA A 29 5.59 3.47 -18.99
N ALA A 30 5.27 2.68 -20.01
CA ALA A 30 3.97 2.74 -20.66
C ALA A 30 2.90 2.39 -19.63
N THR A 31 1.90 3.25 -19.50
CA THR A 31 0.77 3.00 -18.61
C THR A 31 -0.43 2.50 -19.41
N VAL A 32 -1.24 1.66 -18.79
CA VAL A 32 -2.46 1.10 -19.35
C VAL A 32 -3.57 1.09 -18.30
N THR A 33 -4.80 1.31 -18.75
CA THR A 33 -5.96 1.11 -17.87
C THR A 33 -6.23 -0.38 -17.71
N ALA A 34 -6.13 -0.87 -16.47
CA ALA A 34 -6.47 -2.23 -16.10
C ALA A 34 -7.65 -2.23 -15.14
N CYS A 35 -8.68 -3.01 -15.47
CA CYS A 35 -9.89 -3.12 -14.66
C CYS A 35 -10.01 -4.52 -14.06
N THR A 36 -10.63 -4.60 -12.89
CA THR A 36 -10.92 -5.85 -12.20
C THR A 36 -12.30 -6.41 -12.58
N SER A 37 -12.66 -7.57 -12.04
CA SER A 37 -13.97 -8.21 -12.30
C SER A 37 -15.14 -7.36 -11.82
N ASP A 38 -14.94 -6.56 -10.77
CA ASP A 38 -15.96 -5.66 -10.21
C ASP A 38 -15.91 -4.24 -10.81
N ALA A 39 -15.22 -4.11 -11.97
CA ALA A 39 -15.09 -2.88 -12.73
C ALA A 39 -14.35 -1.74 -12.00
N PHE A 40 -13.50 -2.05 -11.02
CA PHE A 40 -12.54 -1.08 -10.49
C PHE A 40 -11.37 -0.96 -11.47
N CYS A 41 -11.09 0.25 -11.95
CA CYS A 41 -10.09 0.51 -12.99
C CYS A 41 -8.95 1.35 -12.43
N TYR A 42 -7.72 1.03 -12.83
CA TYR A 42 -6.49 1.71 -12.40
C TYR A 42 -5.57 1.97 -13.60
N CYS A 43 -4.90 3.13 -13.56
CA CYS A 43 -3.84 3.45 -14.52
C CYS A 43 -2.51 2.88 -14.01
N VAL A 44 -2.11 1.75 -14.53
CA VAL A 44 -1.00 0.96 -14.03
C VAL A 44 0.16 0.90 -15.02
N ASN A 45 1.34 0.56 -14.53
CA ASN A 45 2.49 0.27 -15.36
C ASN A 45 2.27 -1.04 -16.12
N ALA A 46 2.23 -0.98 -17.44
CA ALA A 46 1.99 -2.15 -18.31
C ALA A 46 3.00 -3.29 -18.05
N ASP A 47 4.25 -2.96 -17.76
CA ASP A 47 5.32 -3.93 -17.52
C ASP A 47 5.16 -4.68 -16.19
N LEU A 48 4.33 -4.15 -15.26
CA LEU A 48 4.11 -4.77 -13.95
C LEU A 48 2.89 -5.69 -13.87
N ILE A 49 2.04 -5.74 -14.90
CA ILE A 49 0.80 -6.55 -14.88
C ILE A 49 1.10 -8.01 -14.57
N ALA A 50 2.09 -8.61 -15.23
CA ALA A 50 2.47 -10.00 -14.99
C ALA A 50 2.96 -10.23 -13.54
N ALA A 51 3.77 -9.31 -13.01
CA ALA A 51 4.26 -9.38 -11.62
C ALA A 51 3.12 -9.20 -10.61
N ILE A 52 2.15 -8.34 -10.91
CA ILE A 52 0.93 -8.17 -10.12
C ILE A 52 0.13 -9.47 -10.08
N ASP A 53 -0.12 -10.09 -11.24
CA ASP A 53 -0.90 -11.33 -11.33
C ASP A 53 -0.22 -12.50 -10.63
N GLU A 54 1.10 -12.62 -10.74
CA GLU A 54 1.88 -13.61 -10.01
C GLU A 54 1.77 -13.39 -8.49
N LYS A 55 1.90 -12.15 -8.02
CA LYS A 55 1.75 -11.81 -6.60
C LYS A 55 0.35 -12.10 -6.08
N VAL A 56 -0.69 -11.77 -6.84
CA VAL A 56 -2.09 -12.12 -6.51
C VAL A 56 -2.25 -13.63 -6.35
N ALA A 57 -1.70 -14.43 -7.28
CA ALA A 57 -1.76 -15.88 -7.21
C ALA A 57 -1.04 -16.45 -5.97
N VAL A 58 0.10 -15.87 -5.58
CA VAL A 58 0.82 -16.24 -4.34
C VAL A 58 -0.02 -15.93 -3.11
N ILE A 59 -0.61 -14.73 -3.04
CA ILE A 59 -1.43 -14.31 -1.90
C ILE A 59 -2.68 -15.19 -1.76
N ARG A 60 -3.37 -15.50 -2.85
CA ARG A 60 -4.55 -16.39 -2.84
C ARG A 60 -4.21 -17.78 -2.34
N ARG A 61 -3.07 -18.35 -2.75
CA ARG A 61 -2.60 -19.62 -2.21
C ARG A 61 -2.38 -19.56 -0.70
N LEU A 62 -1.74 -18.49 -0.20
CA LEU A 62 -1.54 -18.29 1.22
C LEU A 62 -2.87 -18.21 1.97
N ILE A 63 -3.87 -17.49 1.45
CA ILE A 63 -5.21 -17.44 2.04
C ILE A 63 -5.83 -18.86 2.10
N ALA A 64 -5.77 -19.60 0.99
CA ALA A 64 -6.30 -20.96 0.93
C ALA A 64 -5.59 -21.90 1.93
N GLU A 65 -4.27 -21.80 2.08
CA GLU A 65 -3.49 -22.56 3.06
C GLU A 65 -3.93 -22.28 4.50
N GLN A 66 -4.16 -21.01 4.85
CA GLN A 66 -4.64 -20.65 6.19
C GLN A 66 -6.06 -21.15 6.44
N LYS A 67 -6.94 -21.06 5.45
CA LYS A 67 -8.31 -21.59 5.53
C LYS A 67 -8.33 -23.12 5.62
N ALA A 68 -7.45 -23.82 4.93
CA ALA A 68 -7.29 -25.27 5.04
C ALA A 68 -6.85 -25.72 6.45
N GLN A 69 -6.18 -24.84 7.21
CA GLN A 69 -5.86 -25.05 8.63
C GLN A 69 -7.05 -24.75 9.57
N GLY A 70 -8.23 -24.44 9.04
CA GLY A 70 -9.43 -24.10 9.81
C GLY A 70 -9.45 -22.66 10.35
N LYS A 71 -8.57 -21.78 9.88
CA LYS A 71 -8.53 -20.38 10.33
C LYS A 71 -9.48 -19.52 9.52
N ALA A 72 -10.14 -18.57 10.18
CA ALA A 72 -10.77 -17.46 9.52
C ALA A 72 -9.68 -16.54 8.93
N ALA A 73 -9.77 -16.23 7.63
CA ALA A 73 -8.84 -15.36 6.95
C ALA A 73 -9.33 -13.91 7.00
N GLY A 74 -8.50 -13.00 7.52
CA GLY A 74 -8.76 -11.58 7.58
C GLY A 74 -7.83 -10.77 6.68
N TYR A 75 -8.29 -9.59 6.27
CA TYR A 75 -7.48 -8.57 5.59
C TYR A 75 -7.32 -7.34 6.49
N LEU A 76 -6.11 -6.80 6.59
CA LEU A 76 -5.83 -5.58 7.34
C LEU A 76 -5.75 -4.39 6.37
N SER A 77 -6.64 -3.43 6.49
CA SER A 77 -6.54 -2.16 5.78
C SER A 77 -5.85 -1.12 6.67
N ILE A 78 -4.77 -0.54 6.17
CA ILE A 78 -3.99 0.50 6.85
C ILE A 78 -3.42 1.48 5.83
N PRO A 79 -3.34 2.80 6.12
CA PRO A 79 -2.67 3.75 5.26
C PRO A 79 -1.20 3.38 5.07
N LEU A 80 -0.78 3.05 3.86
CA LEU A 80 0.63 2.76 3.54
C LEU A 80 1.27 3.84 2.66
N SER A 81 0.50 4.84 2.22
CA SER A 81 1.04 5.98 1.47
C SER A 81 1.85 6.90 2.39
N THR A 82 2.79 7.65 1.81
CA THR A 82 3.62 8.64 2.51
C THR A 82 3.03 10.06 2.42
N ALA A 83 1.75 10.19 2.10
CA ALA A 83 1.10 11.49 1.95
C ALA A 83 0.81 12.16 3.31
N ALA A 84 0.80 13.47 3.32
CA ALA A 84 0.33 14.31 4.43
C ALA A 84 1.03 14.09 5.79
N GLY A 85 2.28 13.64 5.81
CA GLY A 85 3.04 13.40 7.05
C GLY A 85 3.06 11.94 7.51
N SER A 86 2.35 11.08 6.83
CA SER A 86 2.41 9.63 7.01
C SER A 86 3.80 9.09 6.68
N TYR A 87 4.25 8.07 7.40
CA TYR A 87 5.52 7.41 7.14
C TYR A 87 5.35 5.89 7.06
N PHE A 88 5.76 5.30 5.93
CA PHE A 88 5.56 3.88 5.63
C PHE A 88 6.06 2.95 6.73
N ASN A 89 7.31 3.15 7.22
CA ASN A 89 7.91 2.25 8.22
C ASN A 89 7.17 2.29 9.56
N VAL A 90 6.59 3.43 9.94
CA VAL A 90 5.75 3.55 11.13
C VAL A 90 4.43 2.81 10.91
N ASN A 91 3.77 3.05 9.79
CA ASN A 91 2.50 2.40 9.49
C ASN A 91 2.64 0.88 9.34
N ALA A 92 3.74 0.40 8.77
CA ALA A 92 4.05 -1.03 8.70
C ALA A 92 4.25 -1.66 10.10
N LYS A 93 4.86 -0.93 11.05
CA LYS A 93 4.95 -1.38 12.46
C LYS A 93 3.58 -1.44 13.12
N VAL A 94 2.77 -0.39 12.95
CA VAL A 94 1.38 -0.37 13.47
C VAL A 94 0.59 -1.54 12.88
N ALA A 95 0.73 -1.81 11.58
CA ALA A 95 0.08 -2.95 10.93
C ALA A 95 0.47 -4.29 11.57
N ALA A 96 1.75 -4.50 11.85
CA ALA A 96 2.24 -5.73 12.51
C ALA A 96 1.64 -5.87 13.93
N GLU A 97 1.67 -4.81 14.73
CA GLU A 97 1.12 -4.80 16.08
C GLU A 97 -0.41 -5.03 16.10
N VAL A 98 -1.13 -4.44 15.13
CA VAL A 98 -2.57 -4.67 14.99
C VAL A 98 -2.85 -6.11 14.61
N LYS A 99 -2.11 -6.66 13.64
CA LYS A 99 -2.20 -8.08 13.27
C LYS A 99 -2.04 -8.98 14.49
N ASP A 100 -0.93 -8.84 15.21
CA ASP A 100 -0.61 -9.67 16.36
C ASP A 100 -1.70 -9.58 17.45
N ARG A 101 -2.20 -8.37 17.70
CA ARG A 101 -3.26 -8.13 18.68
C ARG A 101 -4.61 -8.75 18.28
N VAL A 102 -4.97 -8.63 17.00
CA VAL A 102 -6.24 -9.19 16.48
C VAL A 102 -6.17 -10.71 16.50
N GLU A 103 -5.07 -11.30 16.05
CA GLU A 103 -4.87 -12.75 16.07
C GLU A 103 -4.83 -13.30 17.51
N ALA A 104 -4.15 -12.61 18.42
CA ALA A 104 -4.14 -13.01 19.84
C ALA A 104 -5.55 -12.96 20.47
N ARG A 105 -6.35 -11.94 20.13
CA ARG A 105 -7.71 -11.78 20.64
C ARG A 105 -8.69 -12.83 20.10
N LEU A 106 -8.58 -13.17 18.83
CA LEU A 106 -9.45 -14.16 18.18
C LEU A 106 -8.97 -15.61 18.40
N GLY A 107 -7.72 -15.77 18.80
CA GLY A 107 -7.02 -17.03 18.93
C GLY A 107 -6.12 -17.31 17.70
N PRO A 108 -4.82 -17.57 17.92
CA PRO A 108 -3.83 -17.73 16.83
C PRO A 108 -4.08 -18.98 15.96
N HIS A 109 -4.87 -19.91 16.48
CA HIS A 109 -5.31 -21.10 15.73
C HIS A 109 -6.67 -20.92 15.04
N ALA A 110 -7.42 -19.87 15.39
CA ALA A 110 -8.76 -19.61 14.88
C ALA A 110 -8.80 -18.52 13.79
N ALA A 111 -7.83 -17.62 13.78
CA ALA A 111 -7.78 -16.51 12.82
C ALA A 111 -6.36 -16.26 12.32
N TRP A 112 -6.29 -15.78 11.11
CA TRP A 112 -5.09 -15.25 10.47
C TRP A 112 -5.43 -13.95 9.77
N LEU A 113 -4.59 -12.94 9.95
CA LEU A 113 -4.80 -11.61 9.35
C LEU A 113 -3.68 -11.29 8.37
N LEU A 114 -4.01 -11.10 7.10
CA LEU A 114 -3.06 -10.64 6.08
C LEU A 114 -2.69 -9.18 6.35
N ASN A 115 -1.39 -8.90 6.45
CA ASN A 115 -0.85 -7.57 6.61
C ASN A 115 -0.27 -7.09 5.27
N PRO A 116 -0.91 -6.13 4.55
CA PRO A 116 -0.43 -5.66 3.25
C PRO A 116 0.91 -4.91 3.32
N GLY A 117 1.32 -4.44 4.50
CA GLY A 117 2.62 -3.80 4.74
C GLY A 117 3.78 -4.78 4.90
N ALA A 118 3.55 -6.08 4.84
CA ALA A 118 4.62 -7.07 4.91
C ALA A 118 5.48 -7.05 3.64
N LYS A 119 6.80 -7.19 3.81
CA LYS A 119 7.78 -7.13 2.71
C LYS A 119 7.55 -8.19 1.63
N ASP A 120 6.99 -9.34 2.00
CA ASP A 120 6.71 -10.45 1.09
C ASP A 120 5.70 -10.09 0.00
N PHE A 121 4.90 -9.04 0.23
CA PHE A 121 3.90 -8.56 -0.72
C PHE A 121 4.35 -7.35 -1.53
N ALA A 122 5.60 -6.93 -1.37
CA ALA A 122 6.13 -5.82 -2.14
C ALA A 122 6.17 -6.15 -3.65
N LEU A 123 5.74 -5.19 -4.46
CA LEU A 123 5.96 -5.16 -5.89
C LEU A 123 7.37 -4.63 -6.22
N PRO A 124 7.83 -4.74 -7.46
CA PRO A 124 9.08 -4.12 -7.90
C PRO A 124 9.16 -2.63 -7.53
N SER A 125 10.37 -2.10 -7.35
CA SER A 125 10.62 -0.75 -6.82
C SER A 125 10.07 0.41 -7.69
N ASN A 126 9.73 0.13 -8.95
CA ASN A 126 9.10 1.08 -9.87
C ASN A 126 7.56 1.05 -9.80
N ALA A 127 6.97 0.26 -8.90
CA ALA A 127 5.52 0.21 -8.74
C ALA A 127 4.96 1.49 -8.12
N SER A 128 3.87 1.95 -8.67
CA SER A 128 3.08 3.09 -8.20
C SER A 128 1.99 2.68 -7.20
N GLY A 129 1.34 3.65 -6.59
CA GLY A 129 0.15 3.39 -5.76
C GLY A 129 -0.97 2.69 -6.53
N ALA A 130 -1.16 3.02 -7.82
CA ALA A 130 -2.18 2.40 -8.67
C ALA A 130 -1.88 0.91 -8.95
N ASP A 131 -0.59 0.54 -9.11
CA ASP A 131 -0.18 -0.85 -9.26
C ASP A 131 -0.51 -1.66 -8.01
N TYR A 132 -0.24 -1.12 -6.82
CA TYR A 132 -0.62 -1.73 -5.55
C TYR A 132 -2.14 -1.83 -5.40
N MET A 133 -2.90 -0.78 -5.80
CA MET A 133 -4.35 -0.82 -5.73
C MET A 133 -4.94 -1.87 -6.66
N LEU A 134 -4.44 -2.02 -7.88
CA LEU A 134 -4.86 -3.12 -8.76
C LEU A 134 -4.61 -4.50 -8.12
N MET A 135 -3.43 -4.69 -7.53
CA MET A 135 -3.08 -5.95 -6.85
C MET A 135 -4.03 -6.25 -5.69
N TRP A 136 -4.22 -5.28 -4.78
CA TRP A 136 -5.05 -5.49 -3.60
C TRP A 136 -6.53 -5.62 -3.93
N THR A 137 -7.02 -4.91 -4.96
CA THR A 137 -8.38 -5.08 -5.46
C THR A 137 -8.61 -6.50 -5.96
N LYS A 138 -7.71 -7.02 -6.81
CA LYS A 138 -7.79 -8.42 -7.28
C LYS A 138 -7.74 -9.43 -6.12
N VAL A 139 -6.96 -9.17 -5.09
CA VAL A 139 -6.89 -10.01 -3.89
C VAL A 139 -8.19 -9.97 -3.09
N LEU A 140 -8.77 -8.78 -2.91
CA LEU A 140 -10.01 -8.60 -2.15
C LEU A 140 -11.23 -9.18 -2.88
N GLU A 141 -11.32 -8.99 -4.20
CA GLU A 141 -12.40 -9.56 -5.03
C GLU A 141 -12.35 -11.09 -5.11
N GLY A 142 -11.17 -11.69 -4.97
CA GLY A 142 -11.01 -13.13 -5.17
C GLY A 142 -11.09 -13.52 -6.65
N GLY A 143 -11.24 -14.83 -6.91
CA GLY A 143 -11.29 -15.38 -8.28
C GLY A 143 -12.64 -15.22 -8.96
N ASP A 144 -13.69 -15.13 -8.19
CA ASP A 144 -15.09 -15.14 -8.63
C ASP A 144 -15.86 -13.84 -8.30
N GLY A 145 -15.17 -12.83 -7.76
CA GLY A 145 -15.77 -11.57 -7.30
C GLY A 145 -16.48 -11.66 -5.95
N LEU A 146 -16.45 -12.84 -5.29
CA LEU A 146 -17.05 -13.04 -3.97
C LEU A 146 -16.04 -12.87 -2.84
N GLY A 147 -14.76 -12.66 -3.17
CA GLY A 147 -13.68 -12.53 -2.20
C GLY A 147 -13.39 -13.81 -1.42
N GLU A 148 -12.20 -13.91 -0.88
CA GLU A 148 -11.77 -15.11 -0.15
C GLU A 148 -11.64 -14.87 1.36
N PHE A 149 -11.73 -13.61 1.82
CA PHE A 149 -11.62 -13.25 3.23
C PHE A 149 -12.93 -13.47 3.98
N ASP A 150 -12.83 -13.81 5.25
CA ASP A 150 -13.96 -13.95 6.17
C ASP A 150 -14.25 -12.64 6.90
N PHE A 151 -13.23 -11.79 7.06
CA PHE A 151 -13.38 -10.46 7.66
C PHE A 151 -12.32 -9.48 7.17
N VAL A 152 -12.59 -8.18 7.36
CA VAL A 152 -11.64 -7.09 7.12
C VAL A 152 -11.55 -6.21 8.35
N TYR A 153 -10.33 -5.84 8.72
CA TYR A 153 -10.05 -4.94 9.82
C TYR A 153 -9.46 -3.64 9.30
N PHE A 154 -10.19 -2.56 9.45
CA PHE A 154 -9.76 -1.21 9.13
C PHE A 154 -9.13 -0.55 10.36
N VAL A 155 -7.87 -0.15 10.24
CA VAL A 155 -7.11 0.49 11.31
C VAL A 155 -7.66 1.88 11.59
N GLY A 156 -7.91 2.16 12.85
CA GLY A 156 -8.47 3.42 13.30
C GLY A 156 -7.57 4.21 14.24
N PRO A 157 -8.03 5.38 14.71
CA PRO A 157 -7.24 6.27 15.56
C PRO A 157 -6.72 5.62 16.84
N SER A 158 -7.51 4.73 17.46
CA SER A 158 -7.09 4.07 18.71
C SER A 158 -5.94 3.08 18.50
N ASP A 159 -5.78 2.54 17.29
CA ASP A 159 -4.67 1.65 16.96
C ASP A 159 -3.36 2.44 16.91
N PHE A 160 -3.39 3.60 16.25
CA PHE A 160 -2.25 4.53 16.21
C PHE A 160 -1.96 5.13 17.58
N ALA A 161 -3.00 5.58 18.30
CA ALA A 161 -2.83 6.11 19.66
C ALA A 161 -2.13 5.11 20.57
N ARG A 162 -2.49 3.84 20.49
CA ARG A 162 -1.84 2.75 21.25
C ARG A 162 -0.36 2.60 20.89
N HIS A 163 -0.01 2.63 19.61
CA HIS A 163 1.38 2.52 19.13
C HIS A 163 2.26 3.63 19.72
N PHE A 164 1.77 4.86 19.73
CA PHE A 164 2.53 6.01 20.22
C PHE A 164 2.35 6.26 21.72
N GLY A 165 1.49 5.53 22.41
CA GLY A 165 1.17 5.74 23.83
C GLY A 165 0.42 7.06 24.07
N LEU A 166 -0.46 7.47 23.12
CA LEU A 166 -1.24 8.70 23.25
C LEU A 166 -2.43 8.49 24.18
N ASP A 167 -2.65 9.44 25.08
CA ASP A 167 -3.71 9.39 26.09
C ASP A 167 -4.47 10.72 26.27
N GLY A 168 -4.17 11.71 25.41
CA GLY A 168 -4.72 13.07 25.46
C GLY A 168 -3.87 14.08 26.26
N ASN A 169 -2.79 13.61 26.91
CA ASN A 169 -1.92 14.48 27.71
C ASN A 169 -0.50 14.48 27.16
N GLY A 170 -0.03 15.62 26.66
CA GLY A 170 1.32 15.74 26.10
C GLY A 170 1.53 14.90 24.83
N ASP A 171 0.47 14.63 24.07
CA ASP A 171 0.52 13.77 22.88
C ASP A 171 1.38 14.38 21.78
N MET A 172 1.36 15.71 21.64
CA MET A 172 2.19 16.41 20.66
C MET A 172 3.67 16.26 20.95
N GLU A 173 4.06 16.43 22.19
CA GLU A 173 5.43 16.25 22.67
C GLU A 173 5.90 14.80 22.53
N ARG A 174 5.03 13.83 22.79
CA ARG A 174 5.34 12.39 22.59
C ARG A 174 5.59 12.09 21.13
N LEU A 175 4.76 12.59 20.21
CA LEU A 175 4.94 12.40 18.78
C LEU A 175 6.21 13.07 18.25
N GLU A 176 6.53 14.28 18.73
CA GLU A 176 7.78 14.95 18.37
C GLU A 176 9.01 14.21 18.91
N ALA A 177 8.96 13.73 20.15
CA ALA A 177 10.03 12.92 20.72
C ALA A 177 10.20 11.56 19.99
N TYR A 178 9.10 10.94 19.59
CA TYR A 178 9.13 9.73 18.76
C TYR A 178 9.82 10.00 17.42
N TYR A 179 9.44 11.08 16.73
CA TYR A 179 10.08 11.50 15.48
C TYR A 179 11.58 11.72 15.67
N ASP A 180 11.98 12.50 16.67
CA ASP A 180 13.39 12.82 16.94
C ASP A 180 14.23 11.58 17.25
N ASN A 181 13.64 10.61 17.94
CA ASN A 181 14.32 9.35 18.22
C ASN A 181 14.45 8.46 16.97
N LEU A 182 13.38 8.34 16.19
CA LEU A 182 13.39 7.54 14.97
C LEU A 182 14.32 8.14 13.92
N ALA A 183 14.37 9.46 13.77
CA ALA A 183 15.22 10.16 12.81
C ALA A 183 16.74 9.98 13.07
N LYS A 184 17.12 9.48 14.25
CA LYS A 184 18.52 9.13 14.56
C LYS A 184 18.98 7.85 13.86
N THR A 185 18.05 6.97 13.52
CA THR A 185 18.34 5.62 13.00
C THR A 185 17.67 5.33 11.64
N ASP A 186 16.73 6.17 11.23
CA ASP A 186 15.98 6.04 9.97
C ASP A 186 16.09 7.34 9.16
N ASP A 187 17.08 7.39 8.26
CA ASP A 187 17.30 8.55 7.41
C ASP A 187 16.14 8.85 6.47
N GLY A 188 15.35 7.84 6.11
CA GLY A 188 14.16 8.01 5.26
C GLY A 188 13.12 8.91 5.91
N LEU A 189 13.01 8.90 7.23
CA LEU A 189 12.08 9.76 7.96
C LEU A 189 12.40 11.26 7.78
N LYS A 190 13.66 11.61 7.53
CA LYS A 190 14.08 13.02 7.34
C LYS A 190 13.43 13.68 6.11
N SER A 191 12.89 12.87 5.19
CA SER A 191 12.10 13.36 4.06
C SER A 191 10.68 13.81 4.46
N VAL A 192 10.22 13.45 5.65
CA VAL A 192 8.92 13.83 6.20
C VAL A 192 9.11 14.99 7.17
N ASP A 193 8.41 16.07 6.95
CA ASP A 193 8.44 17.23 7.86
C ASP A 193 7.90 16.83 9.24
N LYS A 194 8.63 17.21 10.30
CA LYS A 194 8.32 16.85 11.69
C LYS A 194 6.92 17.31 12.14
N ARG A 195 6.53 18.53 11.74
CA ARG A 195 5.20 19.06 12.07
C ARG A 195 4.12 18.29 11.33
N SER A 196 4.33 18.03 10.05
CA SER A 196 3.42 17.21 9.24
C SER A 196 3.26 15.81 9.80
N PHE A 197 4.34 15.16 10.24
CA PHE A 197 4.32 13.88 10.95
C PHE A 197 3.48 13.94 12.21
N ARG A 198 3.76 14.89 13.09
CA ARG A 198 3.02 15.10 14.35
C ARG A 198 1.52 15.30 14.07
N ASP A 199 1.18 16.23 13.18
CA ASP A 199 -0.20 16.59 12.88
C ASP A 199 -0.95 15.43 12.21
N TYR A 200 -0.26 14.60 11.40
CA TYR A 200 -0.85 13.40 10.83
C TYR A 200 -1.19 12.38 11.92
N TYR A 201 -0.23 12.00 12.75
CA TYR A 201 -0.45 10.94 13.74
C TYR A 201 -1.32 11.39 14.93
N ALA A 202 -1.38 12.67 15.23
CA ALA A 202 -2.28 13.20 16.24
C ALA A 202 -3.76 13.24 15.78
N LEU A 203 -4.00 13.55 14.49
CA LEU A 203 -5.35 13.92 14.04
C LEU A 203 -5.89 13.07 12.89
N ARG A 204 -5.03 12.52 12.04
CA ARG A 204 -5.41 11.94 10.74
C ARG A 204 -5.06 10.48 10.56
N ALA A 205 -4.25 9.91 11.43
CA ALA A 205 -3.80 8.53 11.31
C ALA A 205 -4.97 7.56 11.46
N SER A 206 -5.60 7.26 10.34
CA SER A 206 -6.76 6.39 10.23
C SER A 206 -6.98 6.07 8.76
N VAL A 207 -7.60 4.93 8.49
CA VAL A 207 -8.09 4.57 7.15
C VAL A 207 -9.05 5.62 6.58
N ALA A 208 -9.77 6.36 7.44
CA ALA A 208 -10.67 7.44 7.04
C ALA A 208 -9.99 8.61 6.31
N TYR A 209 -8.67 8.72 6.35
CA TYR A 209 -7.90 9.75 5.66
C TYR A 209 -6.92 9.16 4.62
N SER A 210 -7.17 7.96 4.15
CA SER A 210 -6.34 7.26 3.16
C SER A 210 -7.15 6.91 1.93
N TYR A 211 -6.78 7.45 0.77
CA TYR A 211 -7.45 7.12 -0.50
C TYR A 211 -7.45 5.60 -0.78
N GLY A 212 -6.31 4.93 -0.60
CA GLY A 212 -6.24 3.48 -0.80
C GLY A 212 -7.16 2.70 0.13
N SER A 213 -7.27 3.11 1.40
CA SER A 213 -8.18 2.45 2.35
C SER A 213 -9.65 2.75 2.07
N HIS A 214 -9.95 3.92 1.51
CA HIS A 214 -11.30 4.24 0.99
C HIS A 214 -11.67 3.33 -0.18
N ASP A 215 -10.74 3.14 -1.13
CA ASP A 215 -10.95 2.20 -2.22
C ASP A 215 -11.18 0.78 -1.70
N GLU A 216 -10.35 0.32 -0.77
CA GLU A 216 -10.52 -0.99 -0.12
C GLU A 216 -11.88 -1.12 0.58
N TRP A 217 -12.36 -0.06 1.23
CA TRP A 217 -13.70 -0.04 1.83
C TRP A 217 -14.79 -0.22 0.78
N ASN A 218 -14.71 0.49 -0.33
CA ASN A 218 -15.67 0.38 -1.43
C ASN A 218 -15.63 -1.01 -2.09
N ILE A 219 -14.43 -1.59 -2.25
CA ILE A 219 -14.25 -2.95 -2.78
C ILE A 219 -14.92 -3.97 -1.84
N VAL A 220 -14.62 -3.91 -0.53
CA VAL A 220 -15.24 -4.81 0.47
C VAL A 220 -16.75 -4.71 0.46
N ARG A 221 -17.28 -3.51 0.28
CA ARG A 221 -18.71 -3.28 0.15
C ARG A 221 -19.28 -3.92 -1.11
N ALA A 222 -18.65 -3.72 -2.28
CA ALA A 222 -19.08 -4.35 -3.54
C ALA A 222 -19.07 -5.87 -3.44
N VAL A 223 -18.01 -6.45 -2.87
CA VAL A 223 -17.91 -7.90 -2.61
C VAL A 223 -19.04 -8.36 -1.68
N ASN A 224 -19.33 -7.64 -0.60
CA ASN A 224 -20.42 -7.99 0.32
C ASN A 224 -21.82 -7.87 -0.34
N GLU A 225 -22.02 -6.90 -1.22
CA GLU A 225 -23.25 -6.80 -2.02
C GLU A 225 -23.41 -8.01 -2.94
N ARG A 226 -22.36 -8.43 -3.64
CA ARG A 226 -22.37 -9.64 -4.46
C ARG A 226 -22.62 -10.91 -3.64
N ARG A 227 -21.97 -11.04 -2.47
CA ARG A 227 -22.22 -12.17 -1.56
C ARG A 227 -23.67 -12.22 -1.10
N ARG A 228 -24.26 -11.09 -0.76
CA ARG A 228 -25.67 -11.02 -0.39
C ARG A 228 -26.58 -11.45 -1.54
N ASP A 229 -26.30 -10.99 -2.77
CA ASP A 229 -27.06 -11.38 -3.94
C ASP A 229 -26.92 -12.86 -4.29
N ALA A 230 -25.70 -13.41 -4.14
CA ALA A 230 -25.43 -14.82 -4.32
C ALA A 230 -26.11 -15.67 -3.23
N ASP A 231 -26.09 -15.22 -1.95
CA ASP A 231 -26.72 -15.90 -0.83
C ASP A 231 -28.24 -15.96 -0.99
N GLY A 232 -28.86 -14.87 -1.44
CA GLY A 232 -30.29 -14.84 -1.78
C GLY A 232 -30.71 -15.80 -2.90
N LYS A 233 -29.75 -16.21 -3.74
CA LYS A 233 -29.97 -17.16 -4.87
C LYS A 233 -29.59 -18.60 -4.50
N THR A 234 -28.57 -18.79 -3.68
CA THR A 234 -27.95 -20.10 -3.44
C THR A 234 -27.81 -20.48 -1.95
N GLY A 235 -27.95 -19.54 -1.04
CA GLY A 235 -27.77 -19.73 0.41
C GLY A 235 -26.32 -20.06 0.81
N ILE A 236 -25.32 -19.76 -0.02
CA ILE A 236 -23.94 -20.24 0.15
C ILE A 236 -22.98 -19.16 0.65
N ALA A 237 -23.13 -17.92 0.22
CA ALA A 237 -22.12 -16.89 0.45
C ALA A 237 -22.47 -15.96 1.64
N LYS A 238 -21.70 -16.07 2.73
CA LYS A 238 -21.80 -15.15 3.88
C LYS A 238 -21.01 -13.87 3.61
N GLN A 239 -21.54 -12.73 4.07
CA GLN A 239 -20.83 -11.46 4.00
C GLN A 239 -19.56 -11.50 4.85
N MET A 240 -18.51 -10.78 4.41
CA MET A 240 -17.33 -10.54 5.22
C MET A 240 -17.70 -9.70 6.44
N GLY A 241 -17.20 -10.07 7.61
CA GLY A 241 -17.25 -9.22 8.80
C GLY A 241 -16.39 -7.98 8.59
N VAL A 242 -16.89 -6.80 8.93
CA VAL A 242 -16.13 -5.54 8.82
C VAL A 242 -15.91 -4.97 10.21
N PHE A 243 -14.65 -4.63 10.49
CA PHE A 243 -14.23 -4.01 11.75
C PHE A 243 -13.51 -2.69 11.47
N PHE A 244 -13.82 -1.68 12.24
CA PHE A 244 -13.09 -0.41 12.26
C PHE A 244 -12.69 -0.08 13.69
N ASN A 245 -11.42 0.22 13.89
CA ASN A 245 -10.90 0.62 15.19
C ASN A 245 -11.29 -0.37 16.33
N GLY A 246 -11.29 -1.66 16.02
CA GLY A 246 -11.63 -2.75 16.96
C GLY A 246 -13.12 -3.02 17.17
N ARG A 247 -14.02 -2.33 16.45
CA ARG A 247 -15.47 -2.50 16.58
C ARG A 247 -16.08 -3.01 15.27
N PRO A 248 -17.08 -3.91 15.33
CA PRO A 248 -17.82 -4.30 14.13
C PRO A 248 -18.63 -3.11 13.61
N VAL A 249 -18.67 -2.94 12.30
CA VAL A 249 -19.38 -1.87 11.61
C VAL A 249 -20.06 -2.39 10.35
N ALA A 250 -21.11 -1.71 9.92
CA ALA A 250 -21.70 -1.96 8.61
C ALA A 250 -20.81 -1.37 7.52
N PRO A 251 -20.56 -2.08 6.41
CA PRO A 251 -19.66 -1.61 5.34
C PRO A 251 -19.99 -0.24 4.75
N GLY A 252 -21.24 0.16 4.69
CA GLY A 252 -21.66 1.45 4.17
C GLY A 252 -21.65 2.62 5.15
N LEU A 253 -21.19 2.41 6.40
CA LEU A 253 -21.33 3.40 7.46
C LEU A 253 -20.49 4.67 7.26
N PHE A 254 -19.28 4.53 6.68
CA PHE A 254 -18.31 5.63 6.58
C PHE A 254 -18.19 6.23 5.19
N GLU A 255 -18.76 5.59 4.18
CA GLU A 255 -18.52 5.93 2.79
C GLU A 255 -19.82 6.18 2.03
N VAL A 256 -19.86 7.25 1.26
CA VAL A 256 -20.79 7.34 0.14
C VAL A 256 -20.34 6.31 -0.91
N PRO A 257 -21.26 5.48 -1.44
CA PRO A 257 -20.90 4.54 -2.49
C PRO A 257 -20.25 5.26 -3.67
N VAL A 258 -19.00 4.90 -3.95
CA VAL A 258 -18.38 5.28 -5.21
C VAL A 258 -18.64 4.12 -6.16
N ALA A 259 -19.31 4.40 -7.26
CA ALA A 259 -19.53 3.39 -8.29
C ALA A 259 -18.16 2.91 -8.79
N PRO A 260 -17.99 1.60 -9.03
CA PRO A 260 -16.86 1.12 -9.82
C PRO A 260 -16.81 1.91 -11.13
N GLY A 261 -15.66 2.32 -11.55
CA GLY A 261 -15.57 3.09 -12.79
C GLY A 261 -14.19 3.68 -13.05
N ASP A 262 -14.16 4.64 -13.95
CA ASP A 262 -12.95 5.15 -14.58
C ASP A 262 -12.15 6.14 -13.73
N ALA A 263 -12.48 6.35 -12.46
CA ALA A 263 -11.81 7.36 -11.60
C ALA A 263 -10.29 7.11 -11.49
N GLY A 264 -9.87 5.85 -11.60
CA GLY A 264 -8.46 5.44 -11.62
C GLY A 264 -7.90 5.16 -13.01
N ALA A 265 -8.70 5.28 -14.08
CA ALA A 265 -8.26 5.01 -15.44
C ALA A 265 -7.19 6.01 -15.91
N CYS A 266 -6.35 5.59 -16.87
CA CYS A 266 -5.41 6.49 -17.49
C CYS A 266 -6.15 7.62 -18.21
N ARG A 267 -5.74 8.85 -17.94
CA ARG A 267 -6.23 10.00 -18.72
C ARG A 267 -5.53 9.99 -20.07
N SER A 268 -6.33 10.02 -21.13
CA SER A 268 -5.86 10.18 -22.52
C SER A 268 -5.25 11.54 -22.76
#